data_e987c5d72c1121a7daa83721a1c12a1b
#
_entry.id   e987c5d72c1121a7daa83721a1c12a1b
#
_cell.length_a   1.000
_cell.length_b   1.000
_cell.length_c   1.000
_cell.angle_alpha   90.00
_cell.angle_beta   90.00
_cell.angle_gamma   90.00
#
_symmetry.space_group_name_H-M   'P 1'
#
loop_
_entity.id
_entity.type
_entity.pdbx_description
1 polymer ?
#
loop_
_entity_poly.entity_id
_entity_poly.type
_entity_poly.pdbx_seq_one_letter_code
_entity_poly.pdbx_strand_id
1 'polypeptide(L)'
;IDAYKAIAQGNLVTNQDFVNLPAGALFVRTVQVYTSTSVTTGANVFLEKKDMSYLEEYISANTDTGTPKYYAMKGGGTGNTSSTSGAILLAPVPNSTYEYQIHYNVMPTKLEATDNETSYISLNFPNGLLYCCLAEAFGYLKGPMDMLQLYESKYKAEIQLFAAEQIGRRRRDDYTDGTVRIPIQSPPQ
;
A
#
# COMPACT_ATOMS: atom_id res chain seq x y z
N ILE A 1 -2.36 -8.43 0.96
CA ILE A 1 -1.24 -9.31 0.60
C ILE A 1 0.04 -8.56 0.90
N ASP A 2 0.92 -9.13 1.73
CA ASP A 2 2.16 -8.47 2.16
C ASP A 2 3.17 -8.31 1.02
N ALA A 3 3.10 -9.15 0.00
CA ALA A 3 3.93 -9.08 -1.20
C ALA A 3 3.75 -7.78 -2.01
N TYR A 4 2.67 -7.05 -1.80
CA TYR A 4 2.41 -5.77 -2.48
C TYR A 4 2.71 -4.55 -1.61
N LYS A 5 3.50 -4.73 -0.56
CA LYS A 5 4.10 -3.62 0.19
C LYS A 5 5.34 -3.14 -0.55
N ALA A 6 5.43 -1.84 -0.76
CA ALA A 6 6.57 -1.19 -1.40
C ALA A 6 7.03 0.01 -0.57
N ILE A 7 8.27 0.39 -0.79
CA ILE A 7 8.91 1.53 -0.14
C ILE A 7 9.36 2.49 -1.23
N ALA A 8 8.98 3.76 -1.11
CA ALA A 8 9.51 4.84 -1.92
C ALA A 8 10.37 5.74 -1.05
N GLN A 9 11.52 6.12 -1.56
CA GLN A 9 12.46 7.05 -0.92
C GLN A 9 12.75 8.21 -1.86
N GLY A 10 13.00 9.37 -1.29
CA GLY A 10 13.37 10.57 -2.04
C GLY A 10 13.67 11.74 -1.12
N ASN A 11 13.95 12.87 -1.71
CA ASN A 11 14.22 14.10 -1.00
C ASN A 11 13.03 15.05 -1.09
N LEU A 12 12.66 15.67 0.03
CA LEU A 12 11.72 16.77 0.05
C LEU A 12 12.35 17.99 -0.62
N VAL A 13 11.52 18.76 -1.28
CA VAL A 13 11.93 20.04 -1.87
C VAL A 13 11.60 21.15 -0.88
N THR A 14 12.56 22.00 -0.60
CA THR A 14 12.36 23.15 0.29
C THR A 14 11.23 24.04 -0.22
N ASN A 15 10.36 24.46 0.68
CA ASN A 15 9.17 25.28 0.40
C ASN A 15 8.11 24.60 -0.50
N GLN A 16 8.18 23.29 -0.67
CA GLN A 16 7.13 22.52 -1.34
C GLN A 16 6.33 21.73 -0.31
N ASP A 17 5.05 21.97 -0.26
CA ASP A 17 4.12 21.40 0.71
C ASP A 17 3.63 19.98 0.36
N PHE A 18 3.98 19.46 -0.81
CA PHE A 18 3.50 18.14 -1.27
C PHE A 18 4.59 17.24 -1.81
N VAL A 19 4.33 15.94 -1.78
CA VAL A 19 5.13 14.87 -2.40
C VAL A 19 4.21 14.01 -3.25
N ASN A 20 4.62 13.77 -4.49
CA ASN A 20 3.89 12.88 -5.39
C ASN A 20 4.04 11.42 -4.95
N LEU A 21 2.94 10.67 -4.99
CA LEU A 21 2.98 9.24 -4.77
C LEU A 21 3.55 8.51 -5.99
N PRO A 22 4.25 7.41 -5.79
CA PRO A 22 4.68 6.54 -6.88
C PRO A 22 3.52 6.03 -7.71
N ALA A 23 3.78 5.76 -8.99
CA ALA A 23 2.79 5.16 -9.87
C ALA A 23 2.29 3.82 -9.31
N GLY A 24 0.98 3.60 -9.36
CA GLY A 24 0.36 2.39 -8.84
C GLY A 24 0.22 2.33 -7.32
N ALA A 25 0.52 3.40 -6.59
CA ALA A 25 0.25 3.45 -5.16
C ALA A 25 -1.26 3.43 -4.89
N LEU A 26 -1.74 2.43 -4.12
CA LEU A 26 -3.14 2.30 -3.74
C LEU A 26 -3.43 3.07 -2.45
N PHE A 27 -2.66 2.83 -1.43
CA PHE A 27 -2.78 3.55 -0.16
C PHE A 27 -1.45 3.59 0.60
N VAL A 28 -1.26 4.68 1.31
CA VAL A 28 -0.08 4.93 2.14
C VAL A 28 -0.30 4.33 3.53
N ARG A 29 0.69 3.60 4.02
CA ARG A 29 0.67 3.00 5.36
C ARG A 29 1.34 3.91 6.37
N THR A 30 2.59 4.27 6.11
CA THR A 30 3.38 5.15 6.98
C THR A 30 4.25 6.08 6.15
N VAL A 31 4.47 7.26 6.68
CA VAL A 31 5.38 8.26 6.12
C VAL A 31 6.39 8.61 7.19
N GLN A 32 7.66 8.59 6.84
CA GLN A 32 8.77 8.98 7.70
C GLN A 32 9.60 10.06 7.01
N VAL A 33 10.12 10.97 7.81
CA VAL A 33 11.06 12.00 7.36
C VAL A 33 12.29 11.92 8.24
N TYR A 34 13.45 12.01 7.63
CA TYR A 34 14.73 12.00 8.32
C TYR A 34 15.21 13.44 8.54
N THR A 35 15.57 13.75 9.76
CA THR A 35 16.02 15.12 10.13
C THR A 35 17.39 15.48 9.56
N SER A 36 18.06 14.53 8.97
CA SER A 36 19.29 14.72 8.18
C SER A 36 19.02 14.43 6.70
N THR A 37 19.90 14.89 5.83
CA THR A 37 19.88 14.57 4.40
C THR A 37 20.24 13.11 4.07
N SER A 38 20.35 12.25 5.08
CA SER A 38 20.72 10.84 4.91
C SER A 38 19.88 9.94 5.80
N VAL A 39 19.28 8.90 5.20
CA VAL A 39 18.52 7.84 5.87
C VAL A 39 19.36 7.11 6.94
N THR A 40 20.68 7.11 6.76
CA THR A 40 21.59 6.34 7.61
C THR A 40 22.02 7.05 8.89
N THR A 41 21.95 8.38 8.92
CA THR A 41 22.53 9.19 10.02
C THR A 41 21.51 10.10 10.71
N GLY A 42 20.33 10.29 10.13
CA GLY A 42 19.28 11.15 10.68
C GLY A 42 18.36 10.42 11.64
N ALA A 43 17.88 11.10 12.67
CA ALA A 43 16.74 10.61 13.44
C ALA A 43 15.50 10.61 12.54
N ASN A 44 14.79 9.49 12.50
CA ASN A 44 13.54 9.38 11.75
C ASN A 44 12.37 9.91 12.59
N VAL A 45 11.53 10.68 11.95
CA VAL A 45 10.28 11.19 12.51
C VAL A 45 9.12 10.58 11.72
N PHE A 46 8.26 9.82 12.40
CA PHE A 46 7.03 9.33 11.79
C PHE A 46 6.01 10.47 11.73
N LEU A 47 5.46 10.69 10.56
CA LEU A 47 4.42 11.69 10.36
C LEU A 47 3.06 11.12 10.77
N GLU A 48 2.30 11.91 11.48
CA GLU A 48 0.93 11.57 11.86
C GLU A 48 -0.03 11.91 10.71
N LYS A 49 -0.91 10.98 10.38
CA LYS A 49 -1.94 11.20 9.38
C LYS A 49 -3.06 12.05 9.95
N LYS A 50 -3.38 13.15 9.28
CA LYS A 50 -4.49 14.05 9.62
C LYS A 50 -5.43 14.21 8.42
N ASP A 51 -6.58 14.81 8.65
CA ASP A 51 -7.45 15.21 7.56
C ASP A 51 -6.89 16.44 6.83
N MET A 52 -7.24 16.58 5.56
CA MET A 52 -6.75 17.69 4.74
C MET A 52 -7.22 19.05 5.29
N SER A 53 -8.48 19.14 5.72
CA SER A 53 -9.04 20.34 6.33
C SER A 53 -8.26 20.80 7.59
N TYR A 54 -7.82 19.85 8.40
CA TYR A 54 -6.98 20.14 9.57
C TYR A 54 -5.62 20.74 9.16
N LEU A 55 -5.00 20.20 8.09
CA LEU A 55 -3.73 20.74 7.62
C LEU A 55 -3.87 22.12 7.01
N GLU A 56 -4.93 22.37 6.26
CA GLU A 56 -5.21 23.68 5.68
C GLU A 56 -5.49 24.74 6.75
N GLU A 57 -6.15 24.37 7.83
CA GLU A 57 -6.36 25.25 8.99
C GLU A 57 -5.07 25.46 9.81
N TYR A 58 -4.27 24.40 9.99
CA TYR A 58 -3.00 24.44 10.72
C TYR A 58 -1.93 25.26 9.98
N ILE A 59 -1.88 25.15 8.64
CA ILE A 59 -1.01 25.93 7.77
C ILE A 59 -1.82 27.07 7.16
N SER A 60 -2.10 28.10 7.93
CA SER A 60 -2.84 29.26 7.42
C SER A 60 -2.05 30.12 6.43
N ALA A 61 -0.74 29.94 6.36
CA ALA A 61 0.14 30.62 5.39
C ALA A 61 1.28 29.68 4.96
N ASN A 62 1.64 29.71 3.67
CA ASN A 62 2.80 28.99 3.12
C ASN A 62 4.16 29.43 3.73
N THR A 63 4.14 30.35 4.67
CA THR A 63 5.29 30.85 5.41
C THR A 63 5.63 30.00 6.65
N ASP A 64 4.71 29.13 7.09
CA ASP A 64 4.98 28.24 8.21
C ASP A 64 5.83 27.05 7.77
N THR A 65 7.14 27.27 7.78
CA THR A 65 8.13 26.28 7.37
C THR A 65 8.78 25.60 8.57
N GLY A 66 9.08 24.32 8.44
CA GLY A 66 9.72 23.55 9.49
C GLY A 66 9.94 22.09 9.09
N THR A 67 10.35 21.27 10.07
CA THR A 67 10.38 19.82 9.87
C THR A 67 8.93 19.29 9.85
N PRO A 68 8.49 18.61 8.79
CA PRO A 68 7.15 18.04 8.71
C PRO A 68 6.83 17.10 9.88
N LYS A 69 5.61 17.21 10.43
CA LYS A 69 5.09 16.36 11.51
C LYS A 69 3.81 15.65 11.13
N TYR A 70 3.03 16.24 10.24
CA TYR A 70 1.74 15.72 9.82
C TYR A 70 1.70 15.55 8.32
N TYR A 71 0.83 14.65 7.87
CA TYR A 71 0.55 14.49 6.46
C TYR A 71 -0.94 14.24 6.22
N ALA A 72 -1.42 14.66 5.06
CA ALA A 72 -2.75 14.33 4.55
C ALA A 72 -2.67 13.78 3.15
N MET A 73 -3.67 13.02 2.75
CA MET A 73 -3.78 12.52 1.39
C MET A 73 -4.43 13.58 0.51
N LYS A 74 -3.74 13.99 -0.55
CA LYS A 74 -4.26 14.88 -1.58
C LYS A 74 -4.63 14.05 -2.80
N GLY A 75 -5.87 14.15 -3.27
CA GLY A 75 -6.30 13.46 -4.48
C GLY A 75 -5.47 13.86 -5.70
N GLY A 76 -5.34 12.95 -6.66
CA GLY A 76 -4.72 13.23 -7.95
C GLY A 76 -5.61 14.15 -8.77
N GLY A 77 -5.53 15.45 -8.57
CA GLY A 77 -6.23 16.47 -9.37
C GLY A 77 -5.38 16.94 -10.53
N THR A 78 -6.05 17.25 -11.62
CA THR A 78 -5.45 17.88 -12.80
C THR A 78 -4.94 19.26 -12.42
N GLY A 79 -3.69 19.42 -12.19
CA GLY A 79 -3.16 20.79 -11.99
C GLY A 79 -1.80 20.90 -11.36
N ASN A 80 -1.41 19.97 -10.50
CA ASN A 80 -0.13 20.07 -9.81
C ASN A 80 0.68 18.78 -9.74
N THR A 81 0.15 17.67 -10.24
CA THR A 81 0.86 16.40 -10.10
C THR A 81 0.81 15.62 -11.39
N SER A 82 1.94 15.27 -11.90
CA SER A 82 2.09 14.29 -12.98
C SER A 82 1.76 12.85 -12.53
N SER A 83 1.35 12.68 -11.27
CA SER A 83 1.08 11.37 -10.69
C SER A 83 -0.41 11.07 -10.72
N THR A 84 -0.79 10.02 -11.44
CA THR A 84 -2.14 9.46 -11.43
C THR A 84 -2.55 8.86 -10.08
N SER A 85 -1.58 8.63 -9.18
CA SER A 85 -1.79 8.01 -7.87
C SER A 85 -2.06 9.00 -6.73
N GLY A 86 -2.01 10.31 -7.01
CA GLY A 86 -2.20 11.36 -6.02
C GLY A 86 -0.91 11.86 -5.38
N ALA A 87 -1.07 12.67 -4.34
CA ALA A 87 0.04 13.27 -3.59
C ALA A 87 -0.24 13.22 -2.08
N ILE A 88 0.80 13.45 -1.31
CA ILE A 88 0.74 13.65 0.14
C ILE A 88 1.01 15.12 0.39
N LEU A 89 0.15 15.79 1.15
CA LEU A 89 0.38 17.12 1.69
C LEU A 89 1.13 16.99 3.01
N LEU A 90 2.13 17.84 3.22
CA LEU A 90 2.99 17.86 4.41
C LEU A 90 2.77 19.11 5.24
N ALA A 91 2.78 18.98 6.56
CA ALA A 91 2.65 20.08 7.49
C ALA A 91 3.62 19.96 8.67
N PRO A 92 4.35 21.04 9.07
CA PRO A 92 4.59 22.29 8.32
C PRO A 92 5.32 22.06 6.99
N VAL A 93 5.38 23.11 6.16
CA VAL A 93 6.08 23.05 4.87
C VAL A 93 7.58 22.83 5.10
N PRO A 94 8.23 21.92 4.39
CA PRO A 94 9.65 21.65 4.59
C PRO A 94 10.54 22.88 4.43
N ASN A 95 11.34 23.19 5.45
CA ASN A 95 12.31 24.29 5.40
C ASN A 95 13.70 23.86 4.90
N SER A 96 13.89 22.59 4.62
CA SER A 96 15.13 22.00 4.11
C SER A 96 14.83 20.77 3.25
N THR A 97 15.84 20.29 2.54
CA THR A 97 15.81 19.02 1.81
C THR A 97 15.97 17.87 2.82
N TYR A 98 14.87 17.41 3.36
CA TYR A 98 14.84 16.21 4.20
C TYR A 98 14.68 14.98 3.31
N GLU A 99 15.33 13.90 3.67
CA GLU A 99 15.03 12.60 3.05
C GLU A 99 13.74 12.01 3.63
N TYR A 100 12.89 11.44 2.77
CA TYR A 100 11.64 10.81 3.19
C TYR A 100 11.56 9.36 2.77
N GLN A 101 10.77 8.60 3.50
CA GLN A 101 10.45 7.23 3.18
C GLN A 101 8.95 7.01 3.32
N ILE A 102 8.31 6.52 2.26
CA ILE A 102 6.88 6.21 2.22
C ILE A 102 6.72 4.71 2.08
N HIS A 103 6.04 4.09 3.05
CA HIS A 103 5.58 2.72 2.94
C HIS A 103 4.15 2.71 2.41
N TYR A 104 3.93 2.01 1.33
CA TYR A 104 2.64 1.99 0.66
C TYR A 104 2.32 0.61 0.09
N ASN A 105 1.07 0.39 -0.25
CA ASN A 105 0.68 -0.78 -1.01
C ASN A 105 0.62 -0.41 -2.49
N VAL A 106 1.28 -1.24 -3.30
CA VAL A 106 1.33 -1.06 -4.76
C VAL A 106 0.25 -1.91 -5.43
N MET A 107 -0.31 -1.39 -6.52
CA MET A 107 -1.19 -2.16 -7.38
C MET A 107 -0.38 -3.28 -8.06
N PRO A 108 -0.90 -4.51 -8.11
CA PRO A 108 -0.24 -5.57 -8.87
C PRO A 108 -0.02 -5.15 -10.33
N THR A 109 1.09 -5.56 -10.89
CA THR A 109 1.33 -5.40 -12.34
C THR A 109 0.25 -6.14 -13.12
N LYS A 110 -0.25 -5.51 -14.16
CA LYS A 110 -1.20 -6.17 -15.07
C LYS A 110 -0.44 -7.26 -15.83
N LEU A 111 -1.07 -8.41 -15.98
CA LEU A 111 -0.60 -9.44 -16.90
C LEU A 111 -1.08 -9.05 -18.29
N GLU A 112 -0.19 -8.54 -19.12
CA GLU A 112 -0.45 -8.21 -20.51
C GLU A 112 0.04 -9.34 -21.42
N ALA A 113 -0.31 -9.29 -22.72
CA ALA A 113 0.04 -10.34 -23.68
C ALA A 113 1.53 -10.37 -24.06
N THR A 114 2.34 -9.48 -23.52
CA THR A 114 3.78 -9.45 -23.72
C THR A 114 4.46 -10.50 -22.84
N ASP A 115 5.29 -11.31 -23.45
CA ASP A 115 5.96 -12.44 -22.82
C ASP A 115 6.76 -12.07 -21.57
N ASN A 116 6.68 -12.93 -20.56
CA ASN A 116 7.42 -12.92 -19.30
C ASN A 116 6.95 -11.97 -18.19
N GLU A 117 5.74 -11.42 -18.27
CA GLU A 117 5.18 -10.72 -17.11
C GLU A 117 4.72 -11.71 -16.05
N THR A 118 5.31 -11.59 -14.88
CA THR A 118 4.95 -12.40 -13.72
C THR A 118 4.37 -11.53 -12.61
N SER A 119 3.32 -12.01 -11.96
CA SER A 119 2.79 -11.42 -10.74
C SER A 119 3.02 -12.36 -9.56
N TYR A 120 2.94 -11.83 -8.35
CA TYR A 120 3.00 -12.67 -7.15
C TYR A 120 1.97 -13.80 -7.20
N ILE A 121 0.78 -13.54 -7.71
CA ILE A 121 -0.30 -14.53 -7.82
C ILE A 121 0.06 -15.60 -8.86
N SER A 122 0.60 -15.21 -10.01
CA SER A 122 0.97 -16.18 -11.04
C SER A 122 2.10 -17.13 -10.61
N LEU A 123 3.01 -16.64 -9.77
CA LEU A 123 4.14 -17.43 -9.27
C LEU A 123 3.76 -18.33 -8.10
N ASN A 124 2.97 -17.82 -7.15
CA ASN A 124 2.69 -18.53 -5.91
C ASN A 124 1.32 -19.21 -5.91
N PHE A 125 0.43 -18.85 -6.84
CA PHE A 125 -0.95 -19.32 -6.88
C PHE A 125 -1.45 -19.62 -8.30
N PRO A 126 -0.68 -20.37 -9.11
CA PRO A 126 -0.99 -20.59 -10.51
C PRO A 126 -2.34 -21.32 -10.72
N ASN A 127 -2.67 -22.28 -9.86
CA ASN A 127 -3.92 -23.01 -9.95
C ASN A 127 -5.16 -22.11 -9.74
N GLY A 128 -5.11 -21.20 -8.78
CA GLY A 128 -6.19 -20.24 -8.55
C GLY A 128 -6.40 -19.33 -9.76
N LEU A 129 -5.33 -18.84 -10.37
CA LEU A 129 -5.41 -18.05 -11.59
C LEU A 129 -5.98 -18.88 -12.76
N LEU A 130 -5.51 -20.11 -12.93
CA LEU A 130 -5.99 -21.02 -13.97
C LEU A 130 -7.49 -21.27 -13.85
N TYR A 131 -7.97 -21.63 -12.66
CA TYR A 131 -9.41 -21.90 -12.45
C TYR A 131 -10.27 -20.66 -12.60
N CYS A 132 -9.76 -19.48 -12.23
CA CYS A 132 -10.43 -18.21 -12.49
C CYS A 132 -10.60 -17.97 -14.00
N CYS A 133 -9.52 -18.10 -14.78
CA CYS A 133 -9.56 -17.94 -16.23
C CYS A 133 -10.48 -18.97 -16.91
N LEU A 134 -10.48 -20.22 -16.43
CA LEU A 134 -11.37 -21.25 -16.95
C LEU A 134 -12.83 -20.94 -16.68
N ALA A 135 -13.18 -20.52 -15.46
CA ALA A 135 -14.54 -20.13 -15.11
C ALA A 135 -15.06 -18.99 -15.99
N GLU A 136 -14.25 -17.94 -16.17
CA GLU A 136 -14.58 -16.82 -17.05
C GLU A 136 -14.69 -17.24 -18.52
N ALA A 137 -13.78 -18.06 -19.02
CA ALA A 137 -13.81 -18.56 -20.40
C ALA A 137 -15.04 -19.42 -20.67
N PHE A 138 -15.40 -20.34 -19.76
CA PHE A 138 -16.62 -21.16 -19.90
C PHE A 138 -17.90 -20.33 -19.79
N GLY A 139 -17.92 -19.31 -18.93
CA GLY A 139 -19.03 -18.35 -18.88
C GLY A 139 -19.20 -17.58 -20.20
N TYR A 140 -18.10 -17.08 -20.76
CA TYR A 140 -18.12 -16.36 -22.05
C TYR A 140 -18.54 -17.24 -23.23
N LEU A 141 -18.00 -18.45 -23.30
CA LEU A 141 -18.28 -19.41 -24.38
C LEU A 141 -19.63 -20.09 -24.24
N LYS A 142 -20.42 -19.81 -23.20
CA LYS A 142 -21.68 -20.49 -22.87
C LYS A 142 -21.51 -22.02 -22.82
N GLY A 143 -20.43 -22.44 -22.17
CA GLY A 143 -20.11 -23.85 -21.99
C GLY A 143 -21.10 -24.59 -21.08
N PRO A 144 -20.96 -25.92 -20.93
CA PRO A 144 -21.81 -26.74 -20.07
C PRO A 144 -21.80 -26.20 -18.63
N MET A 145 -22.99 -26.07 -18.03
CA MET A 145 -23.17 -25.50 -16.69
C MET A 145 -22.43 -26.32 -15.61
N ASP A 146 -22.38 -27.65 -15.78
CA ASP A 146 -21.69 -28.53 -14.84
C ASP A 146 -20.20 -28.24 -14.75
N MET A 147 -19.57 -27.96 -15.89
CA MET A 147 -18.15 -27.59 -15.94
C MET A 147 -17.88 -26.23 -15.36
N LEU A 148 -18.77 -25.26 -15.58
CA LEU A 148 -18.68 -23.93 -14.96
C LEU A 148 -18.73 -24.05 -13.44
N GLN A 149 -19.70 -24.77 -12.90
CA GLN A 149 -19.85 -25.01 -11.45
C GLN A 149 -18.63 -25.73 -10.87
N LEU A 150 -18.06 -26.69 -11.61
CA LEU A 150 -16.83 -27.38 -11.18
C LEU A 150 -15.67 -26.42 -11.06
N TYR A 151 -15.44 -25.56 -12.05
CA TYR A 151 -14.32 -24.61 -12.03
C TYR A 151 -14.52 -23.52 -10.97
N GLU A 152 -15.75 -23.03 -10.78
CA GLU A 152 -16.05 -22.10 -9.68
C GLU A 152 -15.80 -22.74 -8.30
N SER A 153 -16.18 -23.99 -8.11
CA SER A 153 -15.95 -24.67 -6.82
C SER A 153 -14.46 -24.85 -6.55
N LYS A 154 -13.69 -25.24 -7.55
CA LYS A 154 -12.23 -25.34 -7.44
C LYS A 154 -11.58 -23.99 -7.17
N TYR A 155 -12.00 -22.95 -7.87
CA TYR A 155 -11.52 -21.58 -7.64
C TYR A 155 -11.80 -21.12 -6.19
N LYS A 156 -13.00 -21.35 -5.66
CA LYS A 156 -13.34 -21.02 -4.28
C LYS A 156 -12.47 -21.77 -3.27
N ALA A 157 -12.22 -23.06 -3.52
CA ALA A 157 -11.34 -23.87 -2.66
C ALA A 157 -9.90 -23.32 -2.66
N GLU A 158 -9.37 -22.99 -3.81
CA GLU A 158 -8.03 -22.39 -3.94
C GLU A 158 -7.93 -21.03 -3.25
N ILE A 159 -8.94 -20.15 -3.38
CA ILE A 159 -8.97 -18.87 -2.65
C ILE A 159 -8.93 -19.08 -1.14
N GLN A 160 -9.66 -20.09 -0.62
CA GLN A 160 -9.66 -20.40 0.81
C GLN A 160 -8.27 -20.85 1.29
N LEU A 161 -7.58 -21.68 0.51
CA LEU A 161 -6.20 -22.09 0.80
C LEU A 161 -5.25 -20.90 0.80
N PHE A 162 -5.37 -20.04 -0.21
CA PHE A 162 -4.58 -18.82 -0.28
C PHE A 162 -4.83 -17.89 0.91
N ALA A 163 -6.10 -17.68 1.28
CA ALA A 163 -6.45 -16.86 2.43
C ALA A 163 -5.86 -17.43 3.74
N ALA A 164 -5.93 -18.74 3.93
CA ALA A 164 -5.35 -19.41 5.09
C ALA A 164 -3.83 -19.24 5.16
N GLU A 165 -3.14 -19.36 4.02
CA GLU A 165 -1.70 -19.12 3.94
C GLU A 165 -1.33 -17.67 4.27
N GLN A 166 -2.06 -16.68 3.73
CA GLN A 166 -1.80 -15.26 4.00
C GLN A 166 -2.07 -14.90 5.46
N ILE A 167 -3.09 -15.47 6.08
CA ILE A 167 -3.36 -15.29 7.52
C ILE A 167 -2.24 -15.92 8.34
N GLY A 168 -1.76 -17.09 7.96
CA GLY A 168 -0.64 -17.76 8.63
C GLY A 168 0.64 -16.94 8.59
N ARG A 169 0.98 -16.37 7.43
CA ARG A 169 2.14 -15.47 7.28
C ARG A 169 2.00 -14.22 8.15
N ARG A 170 0.83 -13.58 8.13
CA ARG A 170 0.56 -12.38 8.92
C ARG A 170 0.66 -12.64 10.43
N ARG A 171 0.16 -13.78 10.91
CA ARG A 171 0.29 -14.16 12.33
C ARG A 171 1.74 -14.32 12.75
N ARG A 172 2.59 -14.81 11.86
CA ARG A 172 4.03 -14.96 12.12
C ARG A 172 4.72 -13.59 12.20
N ASP A 173 4.32 -12.63 11.38
CA ASP A 173 4.82 -11.26 11.44
C ASP A 173 4.38 -10.54 12.72
N ASP A 174 3.14 -10.74 13.16
CA ASP A 174 2.60 -10.16 14.41
C ASP A 174 3.42 -10.63 15.65
N TYR A 175 4.06 -11.80 15.58
CA TYR A 175 4.97 -12.27 16.64
C TYR A 175 6.32 -11.55 16.64
N THR A 176 6.79 -11.13 15.50
CA THR A 176 8.07 -10.43 15.35
C THR A 176 7.94 -8.94 15.61
N ASP A 177 6.78 -8.36 15.40
CA ASP A 177 6.51 -6.92 15.57
C ASP A 177 6.29 -6.50 17.05
N GLY A 178 6.47 -7.42 18.00
CA GLY A 178 6.39 -7.11 19.43
C GLY A 178 5.00 -6.69 19.92
N THR A 179 3.94 -6.98 19.18
CA THR A 179 2.57 -6.74 19.62
C THR A 179 2.28 -7.54 20.89
N VAL A 180 1.91 -6.83 21.95
CA VAL A 180 1.57 -7.43 23.24
C VAL A 180 0.36 -8.37 23.04
N ARG A 181 0.56 -9.67 23.28
CA ARG A 181 -0.54 -10.62 23.32
C ARG A 181 -1.48 -10.29 24.47
N ILE A 182 -2.74 -10.08 24.16
CA ILE A 182 -3.77 -10.14 25.20
C ILE A 182 -3.86 -11.60 25.63
N PRO A 183 -3.52 -11.94 26.88
CA PRO A 183 -3.65 -13.32 27.35
C PRO A 183 -5.11 -13.72 27.27
N ILE A 184 -5.37 -14.86 26.64
CA ILE A 184 -6.70 -15.44 26.64
C ILE A 184 -7.00 -15.83 28.09
N GLN A 185 -7.93 -15.11 28.71
CA GLN A 185 -8.39 -15.49 30.05
C GLN A 185 -9.10 -16.84 29.94
N SER A 186 -8.61 -17.81 30.65
CA SER A 186 -9.32 -19.08 30.78
C SER A 186 -10.69 -18.80 31.41
N PRO A 187 -11.78 -19.43 30.93
CA PRO A 187 -13.07 -19.29 31.58
C PRO A 187 -12.94 -19.69 33.05
N PRO A 188 -13.61 -19.00 33.97
CA PRO A 188 -13.61 -19.38 35.37
C PRO A 188 -14.19 -20.81 35.51
N GLN A 189 -13.46 -21.63 36.24
CA GLN A 189 -13.93 -22.99 36.60
C GLN A 189 -15.06 -22.94 37.59
#